data_12d094c4f98753db68750dc5c890c232
#
_entry.id   12d094c4f98753db68750dc5c890c232
#
_cell.length_a   1.000
_cell.length_b   1.000
_cell.length_c   1.000
_cell.angle_alpha   90.00
_cell.angle_beta   90.00
_cell.angle_gamma   90.00
#
_symmetry.space_group_name_H-M   'P 1'
#
loop_
_entity.id
_entity.type
_entity.pdbx_description
1 polymer ?
#
loop_
_entity_poly.entity_id
_entity_poly.type
_entity_poly.pdbx_seq_one_letter_code
_entity_poly.pdbx_strand_id
1 'polypeptide(L)'
;METMITREDDSPRVAEMVRQCNFGEIQSYGPISVIPVLGEGKASGPEYVSLSEALEDGLIEVTEVSEGGDVPYLNVKNLSARKVLLLDGEELMGAKQNRVLNTTVLVSEEDELTIPVSCTERGRWRYKGKTFEDSNLIMAKKTQYLKSSSVSKSLCVNESYDSDQGGVWNSIDAMHAKYGSGSHTAAMKHVYDQQGDLLSAYVEKFPCVEKQRGVVVFVDGELAGCEMISRNQPYLRCHEKIIKSFCIDLLHRKIEKEEKTGSLDKAKDWLDSIEKWKSERFKSLGIGDDLRLKNGVSHGNALLADETIVHFVGFGPQVLEN
;
A
#
# COMPACT_ATOMS: atom_id res chain seq x y z
N MET A 1 9.66 -28.90 -3.99
CA MET A 1 8.93 -28.78 -2.70
C MET A 1 7.62 -28.12 -3.07
N GLU A 2 6.52 -28.88 -3.08
CA GLU A 2 5.24 -28.38 -3.55
C GLU A 2 4.76 -27.24 -2.65
N THR A 3 4.70 -26.04 -3.21
CA THR A 3 4.06 -24.89 -2.57
C THR A 3 2.56 -25.12 -2.71
N MET A 4 1.92 -25.63 -1.65
CA MET A 4 0.48 -25.91 -1.67
C MET A 4 -0.28 -24.59 -1.77
N ILE A 5 -0.86 -24.32 -2.95
CA ILE A 5 -1.97 -23.41 -3.09
C ILE A 5 -3.16 -24.09 -2.38
N THR A 6 -3.41 -23.68 -1.15
CA THR A 6 -4.62 -24.13 -0.47
C THR A 6 -5.79 -23.33 -1.03
N ARG A 7 -6.79 -24.02 -1.60
CA ARG A 7 -8.03 -23.40 -2.11
C ARG A 7 -9.04 -23.16 -0.97
N GLU A 8 -8.57 -22.76 0.21
CA GLU A 8 -9.48 -22.24 1.24
C GLU A 8 -9.91 -20.84 0.81
N ASP A 9 -11.21 -20.61 0.88
CA ASP A 9 -11.76 -19.27 0.61
C ASP A 9 -11.59 -18.41 1.88
N ASP A 10 -10.60 -17.51 1.86
CA ASP A 10 -10.31 -16.61 2.97
C ASP A 10 -11.01 -15.24 2.86
N SER A 11 -11.79 -15.02 1.82
CA SER A 11 -12.57 -13.79 1.67
C SER A 11 -13.51 -13.54 2.84
N PRO A 12 -14.14 -14.55 3.49
CA PRO A 12 -14.92 -14.35 4.71
C PRO A 12 -14.11 -13.78 5.89
N ARG A 13 -12.82 -14.14 6.02
CA ARG A 13 -11.95 -13.60 7.08
C ARG A 13 -11.68 -12.11 6.90
N VAL A 14 -11.46 -11.67 5.66
CA VAL A 14 -11.29 -10.25 5.35
C VAL A 14 -12.60 -9.50 5.60
N ALA A 15 -13.73 -10.04 5.18
CA ALA A 15 -15.04 -9.44 5.42
C ALA A 15 -15.34 -9.35 6.93
N GLU A 16 -14.99 -10.37 7.72
CA GLU A 16 -15.17 -10.36 9.18
C GLU A 16 -14.35 -9.26 9.85
N MET A 17 -13.07 -9.09 9.46
CA MET A 17 -12.25 -7.98 9.96
C MET A 17 -12.92 -6.63 9.73
N VAL A 18 -13.54 -6.45 8.56
CA VAL A 18 -14.22 -5.20 8.18
C VAL A 18 -15.51 -5.00 9.01
N ARG A 19 -16.31 -6.05 9.20
CA ARG A 19 -17.55 -6.00 9.99
C ARG A 19 -17.30 -5.65 11.45
N GLN A 20 -16.13 -5.97 11.98
CA GLN A 20 -15.70 -5.61 13.34
C GLN A 20 -15.23 -4.15 13.45
N CYS A 21 -15.22 -3.40 12.35
CA CYS A 21 -14.84 -2.00 12.36
C CYS A 21 -16.05 -1.09 12.53
N ASN A 22 -15.85 0.01 13.25
CA ASN A 22 -16.72 1.17 13.20
C ASN A 22 -16.23 2.16 12.15
N PHE A 23 -17.10 3.09 11.79
CA PHE A 23 -16.79 4.14 10.84
C PHE A 23 -16.94 5.50 11.49
N GLY A 24 -15.98 6.39 11.21
CA GLY A 24 -16.04 7.78 11.63
C GLY A 24 -16.91 8.63 10.68
N GLU A 25 -17.01 9.91 11.00
CA GLU A 25 -17.69 10.89 10.15
C GLU A 25 -16.95 11.05 8.81
N ILE A 26 -17.73 11.25 7.74
CA ILE A 26 -17.16 11.44 6.40
C ILE A 26 -16.44 12.78 6.35
N GLN A 27 -15.19 12.74 5.97
CA GLN A 27 -14.37 13.92 5.67
C GLN A 27 -14.38 14.13 4.16
N SER A 28 -14.68 15.34 3.67
CA SER A 28 -14.75 15.62 2.23
C SER A 28 -14.00 16.89 1.87
N TYR A 29 -13.26 16.84 0.77
CA TYR A 29 -12.57 17.99 0.21
C TYR A 29 -12.30 17.76 -1.29
N GLY A 30 -12.76 18.68 -2.13
CA GLY A 30 -12.70 18.52 -3.57
C GLY A 30 -13.42 17.23 -4.01
N PRO A 31 -12.91 16.52 -4.98
CA PRO A 31 -13.54 15.29 -5.47
C PRO A 31 -13.40 14.11 -4.49
N ILE A 32 -12.71 14.27 -3.36
CA ILE A 32 -12.35 13.17 -2.45
C ILE A 32 -13.25 13.20 -1.22
N SER A 33 -13.75 12.02 -0.85
CA SER A 33 -14.34 11.77 0.47
C SER A 33 -13.64 10.59 1.13
N VAL A 34 -13.31 10.74 2.39
CA VAL A 34 -12.63 9.74 3.22
C VAL A 34 -13.54 9.37 4.39
N ILE A 35 -13.80 8.09 4.54
CA ILE A 35 -14.48 7.54 5.72
C ILE A 35 -13.41 6.87 6.60
N PRO A 36 -13.12 7.41 7.80
CA PRO A 36 -12.23 6.77 8.75
C PRO A 36 -12.77 5.40 9.19
N VAL A 37 -11.91 4.37 9.13
CA VAL A 37 -12.20 3.05 9.68
C VAL A 37 -11.60 2.95 11.07
N LEU A 38 -12.45 2.69 12.08
CA LEU A 38 -12.07 2.72 13.49
C LEU A 38 -11.98 1.29 14.03
N GLY A 39 -10.97 1.04 14.86
CA GLY A 39 -10.85 -0.22 15.61
C GLY A 39 -11.53 -0.15 16.96
N GLU A 40 -12.18 -1.24 17.36
CA GLU A 40 -12.71 -1.41 18.73
C GLU A 40 -11.82 -2.34 19.56
N GLY A 41 -11.62 -1.99 20.83
CA GLY A 41 -10.97 -2.84 21.82
C GLY A 41 -9.46 -3.05 21.62
N LYS A 42 -8.92 -4.11 22.24
CA LYS A 42 -7.54 -4.56 22.01
C LYS A 42 -7.41 -5.16 20.62
N ALA A 43 -6.41 -4.69 19.86
CA ALA A 43 -6.07 -5.33 18.60
C ALA A 43 -5.72 -6.81 18.85
N SER A 44 -6.31 -7.71 18.08
CA SER A 44 -5.93 -9.12 18.03
C SER A 44 -4.70 -9.32 17.13
N GLY A 45 -4.11 -10.49 17.22
CA GLY A 45 -2.97 -10.88 16.37
C GLY A 45 -1.62 -10.29 16.79
N PRO A 46 -0.61 -10.36 15.93
CA PRO A 46 0.78 -10.07 16.27
C PRO A 46 0.98 -8.59 16.62
N GLU A 47 1.94 -8.32 17.50
CA GLU A 47 2.46 -6.97 17.76
C GLU A 47 3.58 -6.64 16.79
N TYR A 48 3.58 -5.42 16.26
CA TYR A 48 4.57 -4.97 15.28
C TYR A 48 4.66 -3.44 15.27
N VAL A 49 5.74 -2.94 14.70
CA VAL A 49 5.94 -1.53 14.34
C VAL A 49 5.83 -1.34 12.84
N SER A 50 5.61 -0.11 12.39
CA SER A 50 5.67 0.24 10.97
C SER A 50 7.11 0.29 10.46
N LEU A 51 7.29 0.17 9.14
CA LEU A 51 8.59 0.37 8.48
C LEU A 51 9.18 1.75 8.81
N SER A 52 8.35 2.81 8.81
CA SER A 52 8.79 4.17 9.13
C SER A 52 9.40 4.26 10.52
N GLU A 53 8.70 3.75 11.54
CA GLU A 53 9.18 3.71 12.92
C GLU A 53 10.47 2.88 13.03
N ALA A 54 10.49 1.72 12.38
CA ALA A 54 11.65 0.81 12.46
C ALA A 54 12.91 1.41 11.80
N LEU A 55 12.78 2.14 10.68
CA LEU A 55 13.90 2.83 10.03
C LEU A 55 14.36 4.04 10.85
N GLU A 56 13.43 4.84 11.39
CA GLU A 56 13.70 6.00 12.24
C GLU A 56 14.47 5.60 13.51
N ASP A 57 14.07 4.51 14.15
CA ASP A 57 14.67 4.00 15.39
C ASP A 57 15.88 3.07 15.15
N GLY A 58 16.28 2.82 13.90
CA GLY A 58 17.39 1.92 13.56
C GLY A 58 17.15 0.45 13.92
N LEU A 59 15.87 0.02 13.97
CA LEU A 59 15.48 -1.35 14.28
C LEU A 59 15.60 -2.29 13.07
N ILE A 60 15.61 -1.74 11.86
CA ILE A 60 15.67 -2.48 10.61
C ILE A 60 16.69 -1.83 9.67
N GLU A 61 17.37 -2.66 8.90
CA GLU A 61 18.28 -2.22 7.84
C GLU A 61 17.80 -2.77 6.51
N VAL A 62 17.75 -1.94 5.47
CA VAL A 62 17.42 -2.35 4.10
C VAL A 62 18.58 -1.98 3.19
N THR A 63 19.06 -2.98 2.42
CA THR A 63 20.23 -2.83 1.55
C THR A 63 20.00 -3.49 0.19
N GLU A 64 20.88 -3.19 -0.77
CA GLU A 64 20.97 -4.00 -1.99
C GLU A 64 21.43 -5.42 -1.64
N VAL A 65 21.01 -6.43 -2.41
CA VAL A 65 21.38 -7.84 -2.19
C VAL A 65 22.88 -8.09 -2.42
N SER A 66 23.52 -7.28 -3.27
CA SER A 66 24.95 -7.37 -3.56
C SER A 66 25.52 -5.99 -3.97
N GLU A 67 26.86 -5.85 -4.01
CA GLU A 67 27.51 -4.62 -4.52
C GLU A 67 27.15 -4.34 -5.99
N GLY A 68 26.92 -5.37 -6.79
CA GLY A 68 26.39 -5.23 -8.16
C GLY A 68 24.98 -4.66 -8.19
N GLY A 69 24.20 -4.90 -7.13
CA GLY A 69 22.77 -4.71 -7.05
C GLY A 69 22.03 -5.78 -7.84
N ASP A 70 20.83 -6.09 -7.41
CA ASP A 70 19.89 -6.90 -8.17
C ASP A 70 18.59 -6.11 -8.27
N VAL A 71 18.20 -5.73 -9.48
CA VAL A 71 17.10 -4.77 -9.68
C VAL A 71 15.81 -5.19 -8.99
N PRO A 72 15.38 -6.48 -9.04
CA PRO A 72 14.10 -6.87 -8.49
C PRO A 72 14.11 -7.20 -6.98
N TYR A 73 15.27 -7.17 -6.29
CA TYR A 73 15.36 -7.64 -4.91
C TYR A 73 16.13 -6.70 -4.00
N LEU A 74 15.69 -6.63 -2.72
CA LEU A 74 16.39 -5.98 -1.62
C LEU A 74 16.57 -6.97 -0.46
N ASN A 75 17.63 -6.77 0.31
CA ASN A 75 17.85 -7.46 1.57
C ASN A 75 17.29 -6.64 2.73
N VAL A 76 16.49 -7.26 3.59
CA VAL A 76 15.88 -6.66 4.77
C VAL A 76 16.36 -7.41 5.99
N LYS A 77 16.96 -6.71 6.94
CA LYS A 77 17.45 -7.27 8.20
C LYS A 77 16.80 -6.57 9.37
N ASN A 78 15.96 -7.29 10.11
CA ASN A 78 15.41 -6.84 11.38
C ASN A 78 16.44 -7.06 12.51
N LEU A 79 16.91 -5.97 13.10
CA LEU A 79 17.93 -5.97 14.15
C LEU A 79 17.34 -6.00 15.56
N SER A 80 16.00 -6.07 15.66
CA SER A 80 15.27 -5.88 16.91
C SER A 80 14.43 -7.09 17.33
N ALA A 81 14.05 -7.14 18.60
CA ALA A 81 13.11 -8.11 19.16
C ALA A 81 11.63 -7.73 18.89
N ARG A 82 11.35 -6.91 17.88
CA ARG A 82 9.99 -6.48 17.48
C ARG A 82 9.75 -6.86 16.03
N LYS A 83 8.55 -7.34 15.71
CA LYS A 83 8.16 -7.54 14.31
C LYS A 83 8.02 -6.19 13.59
N VAL A 84 8.32 -6.15 12.30
CA VAL A 84 8.22 -4.96 11.48
C VAL A 84 7.27 -5.20 10.30
N LEU A 85 6.26 -4.35 10.16
CA LEU A 85 5.32 -4.40 9.04
C LEU A 85 5.78 -3.46 7.92
N LEU A 86 6.01 -4.04 6.75
CA LEU A 86 6.31 -3.37 5.48
C LEU A 86 5.05 -3.43 4.62
N LEU A 87 4.55 -2.28 4.12
CA LEU A 87 3.30 -2.23 3.34
C LEU A 87 3.56 -2.33 1.84
N ASP A 88 2.66 -2.99 1.13
CA ASP A 88 2.58 -2.97 -0.34
C ASP A 88 2.59 -1.52 -0.86
N GLY A 89 3.52 -1.20 -1.75
CA GLY A 89 3.62 0.12 -2.38
C GLY A 89 4.39 1.17 -1.58
N GLU A 90 4.85 0.90 -0.35
CA GLU A 90 5.78 1.81 0.34
C GLU A 90 7.07 1.99 -0.47
N GLU A 91 7.50 3.25 -0.63
CA GLU A 91 8.73 3.57 -1.35
C GLU A 91 9.90 3.72 -0.39
N LEU A 92 10.96 3.03 -0.72
CA LEU A 92 12.28 3.12 -0.12
C LEU A 92 13.19 3.96 -1.00
N MET A 93 13.82 4.97 -0.42
CA MET A 93 14.70 5.92 -1.08
C MET A 93 16.15 5.64 -0.69
N GLY A 94 17.05 5.61 -1.67
CA GLY A 94 18.49 5.47 -1.38
C GLY A 94 19.22 4.53 -2.31
N ALA A 95 20.27 3.92 -1.81
CA ALA A 95 21.17 3.01 -2.52
C ALA A 95 21.35 3.37 -4.01
N LYS A 96 21.15 2.44 -4.93
CA LYS A 96 21.33 2.67 -6.37
C LYS A 96 20.15 3.33 -7.06
N GLN A 97 18.93 3.03 -6.60
CA GLN A 97 17.66 3.56 -7.13
C GLN A 97 16.58 3.49 -6.05
N ASN A 98 15.56 4.32 -6.13
CA ASN A 98 14.38 4.18 -5.31
C ASN A 98 13.58 2.93 -5.70
N ARG A 99 12.96 2.29 -4.71
CA ARG A 99 12.21 1.03 -4.83
C ARG A 99 10.87 1.14 -4.15
N VAL A 100 9.87 0.41 -4.66
CA VAL A 100 8.61 0.15 -3.95
C VAL A 100 8.46 -1.32 -3.65
N LEU A 101 7.86 -1.63 -2.53
CA LEU A 101 7.56 -2.99 -2.11
C LEU A 101 6.47 -3.60 -2.99
N ASN A 102 6.66 -4.84 -3.44
CA ASN A 102 5.71 -5.52 -4.32
C ASN A 102 4.53 -6.13 -3.58
N THR A 103 4.67 -6.40 -2.29
CA THR A 103 3.64 -6.95 -1.41
C THR A 103 3.88 -6.53 0.04
N THR A 104 2.88 -6.74 0.89
CA THR A 104 3.00 -6.53 2.33
C THR A 104 3.78 -7.68 2.98
N VAL A 105 4.72 -7.35 3.85
CA VAL A 105 5.57 -8.33 4.54
C VAL A 105 5.61 -8.02 6.03
N LEU A 106 5.38 -9.02 6.88
CA LEU A 106 5.61 -8.95 8.32
C LEU A 106 6.94 -9.66 8.62
N VAL A 107 7.97 -8.88 8.89
CA VAL A 107 9.32 -9.38 9.19
C VAL A 107 9.38 -9.82 10.64
N SER A 108 9.88 -11.04 10.88
CA SER A 108 10.07 -11.56 12.24
C SER A 108 11.17 -10.82 13.00
N GLU A 109 11.19 -11.02 14.31
CA GLU A 109 12.25 -10.55 15.19
C GLU A 109 13.59 -11.16 14.79
N GLU A 110 14.66 -10.35 14.77
CA GLU A 110 16.04 -10.78 14.52
C GLU A 110 16.22 -11.63 13.23
N ASP A 111 15.36 -11.39 12.23
CA ASP A 111 15.31 -12.13 10.96
C ASP A 111 15.92 -11.34 9.80
N GLU A 112 16.35 -12.07 8.78
CA GLU A 112 16.91 -11.51 7.55
C GLU A 112 16.30 -12.20 6.33
N LEU A 113 15.72 -11.43 5.43
CA LEU A 113 15.05 -11.96 4.25
C LEU A 113 15.26 -11.08 3.01
N THR A 114 15.17 -11.71 1.85
CA THR A 114 15.18 -11.01 0.56
C THR A 114 13.76 -10.79 0.09
N ILE A 115 13.44 -9.53 -0.27
CA ILE A 115 12.11 -9.13 -0.72
C ILE A 115 12.12 -8.63 -2.17
N PRO A 116 11.13 -9.00 -2.98
CA PRO A 116 10.97 -8.46 -4.33
C PRO A 116 10.41 -7.04 -4.29
N VAL A 117 10.96 -6.20 -5.16
CA VAL A 117 10.64 -4.78 -5.26
C VAL A 117 10.53 -4.35 -6.72
N SER A 118 9.91 -3.20 -6.95
CA SER A 118 9.89 -2.54 -8.26
C SER A 118 10.67 -1.24 -8.22
N CYS A 119 11.39 -0.94 -9.29
CA CYS A 119 12.13 0.30 -9.43
C CYS A 119 11.18 1.48 -9.70
N THR A 120 11.35 2.58 -8.98
CA THR A 120 10.59 3.82 -9.15
C THR A 120 11.45 5.00 -9.60
N GLU A 121 12.72 4.75 -9.97
CA GLU A 121 13.67 5.77 -10.43
C GLU A 121 14.55 5.22 -11.56
N ARG A 122 14.03 5.16 -12.80
CA ARG A 122 14.66 4.48 -13.95
C ARG A 122 16.02 5.04 -14.35
N GLY A 123 16.21 6.36 -14.23
CA GLY A 123 17.39 7.06 -14.75
C GLY A 123 18.61 7.10 -13.80
N ARG A 124 18.56 6.48 -12.62
CA ARG A 124 19.70 6.46 -11.68
C ARG A 124 20.15 5.02 -11.43
N TRP A 125 21.45 4.79 -11.58
CA TRP A 125 22.11 3.53 -11.21
C TRP A 125 23.46 3.85 -10.55
N ARG A 126 23.38 4.64 -9.48
CA ARG A 126 24.58 5.01 -8.67
C ARG A 126 24.19 5.16 -7.20
N TYR A 127 25.07 4.77 -6.30
CA TYR A 127 24.84 4.89 -4.88
C TYR A 127 24.66 6.34 -4.42
N LYS A 128 23.63 6.60 -3.62
CA LYS A 128 23.48 7.76 -2.76
C LYS A 128 23.86 7.45 -1.30
N GLY A 129 23.93 6.18 -0.95
CA GLY A 129 24.24 5.62 0.37
C GLY A 129 24.28 4.11 0.24
N LYS A 130 24.60 3.39 1.30
CA LYS A 130 24.58 1.93 1.31
C LYS A 130 23.21 1.35 1.69
N THR A 131 22.46 2.09 2.50
CA THR A 131 21.16 1.72 3.03
C THR A 131 20.05 2.49 2.36
N PHE A 132 18.84 1.97 2.48
CA PHE A 132 17.61 2.67 2.13
C PHE A 132 17.01 3.39 3.33
N GLU A 133 16.29 4.46 3.06
CA GLU A 133 15.51 5.27 3.99
C GLU A 133 14.04 5.26 3.57
N ASP A 134 13.12 5.54 4.50
CA ASP A 134 11.71 5.76 4.16
C ASP A 134 11.58 7.04 3.31
N SER A 135 10.96 6.93 2.15
CA SER A 135 10.65 8.13 1.34
C SER A 135 9.45 8.92 1.89
N ASN A 136 8.75 8.39 2.89
CA ASN A 136 7.46 8.85 3.41
C ASN A 136 6.35 8.86 2.35
N LEU A 137 6.41 7.93 1.40
CA LEU A 137 5.44 7.77 0.33
C LEU A 137 4.96 6.32 0.20
N ILE A 138 3.70 6.19 -0.18
CA ILE A 138 3.15 5.01 -0.85
C ILE A 138 2.85 5.41 -2.28
N MET A 139 3.12 4.52 -3.23
CA MET A 139 2.88 4.79 -4.65
C MET A 139 1.40 5.12 -4.92
N ALA A 140 1.14 5.91 -5.96
CA ALA A 140 -0.20 6.29 -6.39
C ALA A 140 -1.11 5.07 -6.53
N LYS A 141 -2.36 5.16 -6.08
CA LYS A 141 -3.28 4.02 -6.03
C LYS A 141 -3.51 3.36 -7.37
N LYS A 142 -3.55 4.14 -8.45
CA LYS A 142 -3.65 3.61 -9.81
C LYS A 142 -2.42 2.75 -10.17
N THR A 143 -1.22 3.22 -9.87
CA THR A 143 0.01 2.47 -10.10
C THR A 143 0.09 1.24 -9.20
N GLN A 144 -0.32 1.38 -7.93
CA GLN A 144 -0.39 0.26 -6.98
C GLN A 144 -1.36 -0.82 -7.46
N TYR A 145 -2.54 -0.45 -7.98
CA TYR A 145 -3.49 -1.35 -8.61
C TYR A 145 -2.85 -2.17 -9.74
N LEU A 146 -2.19 -1.50 -10.70
CA LEU A 146 -1.54 -2.16 -11.84
C LEU A 146 -0.44 -3.12 -11.39
N LYS A 147 0.43 -2.65 -10.47
CA LYS A 147 1.50 -3.46 -9.87
C LYS A 147 0.93 -4.68 -9.14
N SER A 148 -0.02 -4.50 -8.22
CA SER A 148 -0.63 -5.58 -7.44
C SER A 148 -1.34 -6.62 -8.33
N SER A 149 -2.03 -6.17 -9.39
CA SER A 149 -2.64 -7.07 -10.37
C SER A 149 -1.61 -7.91 -11.11
N SER A 150 -0.44 -7.34 -11.46
CA SER A 150 0.66 -8.08 -12.11
C SER A 150 1.32 -9.09 -11.17
N VAL A 151 1.54 -8.70 -9.91
CA VAL A 151 2.06 -9.61 -8.86
C VAL A 151 1.11 -10.79 -8.65
N SER A 152 -0.22 -10.55 -8.59
CA SER A 152 -1.20 -11.63 -8.47
C SER A 152 -1.12 -12.62 -9.64
N LYS A 153 -0.88 -12.14 -10.87
CA LYS A 153 -0.66 -13.02 -12.03
C LYS A 153 0.64 -13.81 -11.92
N SER A 154 1.73 -13.18 -11.48
CA SER A 154 3.03 -13.82 -11.29
C SER A 154 2.96 -14.93 -10.23
N LEU A 155 2.26 -14.69 -9.12
CA LEU A 155 2.01 -15.69 -8.08
C LEU A 155 1.26 -16.92 -8.63
N CYS A 156 0.21 -16.71 -9.43
CA CYS A 156 -0.57 -17.80 -10.01
C CYS A 156 0.21 -18.63 -11.06
N VAL A 157 1.17 -18.03 -11.77
CA VAL A 157 1.87 -18.68 -12.89
C VAL A 157 3.27 -19.17 -12.48
N ASN A 158 4.01 -18.37 -11.72
CA ASN A 158 5.42 -18.59 -11.43
C ASN A 158 5.71 -18.72 -9.94
N GLU A 159 4.71 -18.63 -9.07
CA GLU A 159 4.86 -18.61 -7.61
C GLU A 159 5.84 -17.48 -7.14
N SER A 160 5.90 -16.37 -7.88
CA SER A 160 6.81 -15.27 -7.58
C SER A 160 6.04 -13.97 -7.30
N TYR A 161 6.61 -13.10 -6.45
CA TYR A 161 6.09 -11.77 -6.16
C TYR A 161 6.61 -10.70 -7.15
N ASP A 162 7.04 -11.11 -8.33
CA ASP A 162 7.53 -10.20 -9.35
C ASP A 162 6.38 -9.39 -9.95
N SER A 163 6.62 -8.09 -10.15
CA SER A 163 5.69 -7.19 -10.82
C SER A 163 6.05 -7.00 -12.29
N ASP A 164 5.11 -6.45 -13.07
CA ASP A 164 5.41 -5.88 -14.39
C ASP A 164 6.15 -4.54 -14.22
N GLN A 165 7.48 -4.60 -14.19
CA GLN A 165 8.34 -3.42 -14.06
C GLN A 165 8.12 -2.41 -15.20
N GLY A 166 7.82 -2.89 -16.41
CA GLY A 166 7.51 -2.03 -17.56
C GLY A 166 6.22 -1.24 -17.34
N GLY A 167 5.18 -1.91 -16.85
CA GLY A 167 3.91 -1.29 -16.48
C GLY A 167 4.08 -0.24 -15.37
N VAL A 168 4.90 -0.51 -14.35
CA VAL A 168 5.23 0.46 -13.29
C VAL A 168 5.89 1.70 -13.88
N TRP A 169 6.91 1.56 -14.72
CA TRP A 169 7.57 2.71 -15.37
C TRP A 169 6.63 3.50 -16.26
N ASN A 170 5.80 2.84 -17.07
CA ASN A 170 4.82 3.51 -17.92
C ASN A 170 3.83 4.34 -17.10
N SER A 171 3.40 3.83 -15.95
CA SER A 171 2.50 4.57 -15.04
C SER A 171 3.20 5.79 -14.43
N ILE A 172 4.47 5.67 -14.02
CA ILE A 172 5.27 6.79 -13.51
C ILE A 172 5.51 7.84 -14.60
N ASP A 173 5.85 7.41 -15.83
CA ASP A 173 6.03 8.32 -16.97
C ASP A 173 4.72 9.09 -17.27
N ALA A 174 3.56 8.44 -17.17
CA ALA A 174 2.26 9.10 -17.30
C ALA A 174 2.01 10.14 -16.19
N MET A 175 2.42 9.87 -14.94
CA MET A 175 2.38 10.86 -13.86
C MET A 175 3.29 12.06 -14.16
N HIS A 176 4.52 11.86 -14.63
CA HIS A 176 5.40 12.94 -15.05
C HIS A 176 4.80 13.80 -16.16
N ALA A 177 4.21 13.16 -17.18
CA ALA A 177 3.53 13.87 -18.27
C ALA A 177 2.32 14.66 -17.77
N LYS A 178 1.51 14.08 -16.87
CA LYS A 178 0.31 14.70 -16.29
C LYS A 178 0.61 15.99 -15.54
N TYR A 179 1.72 16.02 -14.77
CA TYR A 179 2.12 17.16 -13.95
C TYR A 179 3.22 18.03 -14.55
N GLY A 180 3.65 17.75 -15.78
CA GLY A 180 4.73 18.50 -16.43
C GLY A 180 6.05 18.41 -15.64
N SER A 181 6.29 17.27 -15.00
CA SER A 181 7.45 17.10 -14.12
C SER A 181 8.72 16.81 -14.91
N GLY A 182 9.77 17.61 -14.68
CA GLY A 182 11.07 17.53 -15.38
C GLY A 182 12.12 16.72 -14.62
N SER A 183 11.84 15.50 -14.22
CA SER A 183 12.84 14.66 -13.53
C SER A 183 13.89 14.09 -14.48
N HIS A 184 15.18 14.32 -14.21
CA HIS A 184 16.30 13.73 -14.99
C HIS A 184 16.42 12.21 -14.80
N THR A 185 15.89 11.68 -13.68
CA THR A 185 15.96 10.26 -13.34
C THR A 185 14.63 9.55 -13.46
N ALA A 186 13.57 10.26 -13.89
CA ALA A 186 12.19 9.77 -13.92
C ALA A 186 11.77 9.15 -12.57
N ALA A 187 12.16 9.78 -11.45
CA ALA A 187 11.82 9.30 -10.11
C ALA A 187 10.38 9.61 -9.76
N MET A 188 9.61 8.61 -9.29
CA MET A 188 8.24 8.80 -8.79
C MET A 188 8.19 9.88 -7.69
N LYS A 189 9.12 9.79 -6.74
CA LYS A 189 9.24 10.76 -5.64
C LYS A 189 9.29 12.21 -6.11
N HIS A 190 9.92 12.49 -7.26
CA HIS A 190 10.02 13.84 -7.79
C HIS A 190 8.65 14.46 -8.13
N VAL A 191 7.69 13.65 -8.59
CA VAL A 191 6.32 14.13 -8.83
C VAL A 191 5.66 14.50 -7.51
N TYR A 192 5.80 13.66 -6.47
CA TYR A 192 5.26 13.94 -5.13
C TYR A 192 5.88 15.20 -4.51
N ASP A 193 7.19 15.36 -4.62
CA ASP A 193 7.90 16.54 -4.10
C ASP A 193 7.45 17.82 -4.82
N GLN A 194 7.29 17.77 -6.14
CA GLN A 194 6.79 18.91 -6.94
C GLN A 194 5.35 19.29 -6.58
N GLN A 195 4.52 18.32 -6.20
CA GLN A 195 3.12 18.53 -5.80
C GLN A 195 2.96 18.67 -4.28
N GLY A 196 4.05 18.79 -3.53
CA GLY A 196 4.10 18.72 -2.07
C GLY A 196 3.12 19.67 -1.36
N ASP A 197 3.05 20.93 -1.80
CA ASP A 197 2.16 21.94 -1.19
C ASP A 197 0.68 21.55 -1.38
N LEU A 198 0.30 21.09 -2.57
CA LEU A 198 -1.07 20.63 -2.84
C LEU A 198 -1.40 19.35 -2.06
N LEU A 199 -0.48 18.39 -2.02
CA LEU A 199 -0.66 17.17 -1.24
C LEU A 199 -0.81 17.47 0.25
N SER A 200 0.00 18.38 0.79
CA SER A 200 -0.10 18.82 2.19
C SER A 200 -1.46 19.44 2.48
N ALA A 201 -1.96 20.30 1.58
CA ALA A 201 -3.28 20.89 1.71
C ALA A 201 -4.42 19.84 1.72
N TYR A 202 -4.28 18.76 0.96
CA TYR A 202 -5.22 17.63 1.01
C TYR A 202 -5.10 16.85 2.32
N VAL A 203 -3.88 16.53 2.77
CA VAL A 203 -3.66 15.79 4.02
C VAL A 203 -4.26 16.53 5.21
N GLU A 204 -4.12 17.86 5.28
CA GLU A 204 -4.72 18.70 6.33
C GLU A 204 -6.26 18.61 6.38
N LYS A 205 -6.92 18.28 5.26
CA LYS A 205 -8.38 18.12 5.18
C LYS A 205 -8.86 16.73 5.62
N PHE A 206 -7.96 15.78 5.71
CA PHE A 206 -8.24 14.40 6.10
C PHE A 206 -7.42 14.00 7.34
N PRO A 207 -7.60 14.69 8.50
CA PRO A 207 -6.86 14.37 9.71
C PRO A 207 -7.16 12.97 10.19
N CYS A 208 -6.14 12.29 10.73
CA CYS A 208 -6.34 11.03 11.42
C CYS A 208 -7.15 11.25 12.70
N VAL A 209 -8.19 10.44 12.90
CA VAL A 209 -9.03 10.52 14.09
C VAL A 209 -8.65 9.45 15.12
N GLU A 210 -9.13 9.61 16.35
CA GLU A 210 -8.84 8.67 17.43
C GLU A 210 -9.27 7.23 17.06
N LYS A 211 -8.46 6.24 17.39
CA LYS A 211 -8.66 4.81 17.09
C LYS A 211 -8.74 4.44 15.60
N GLN A 212 -8.42 5.37 14.71
CA GLN A 212 -8.40 5.07 13.28
C GLN A 212 -7.33 4.03 12.95
N ARG A 213 -7.68 3.07 12.10
CA ARG A 213 -6.79 2.02 11.59
C ARG A 213 -6.95 1.77 10.09
N GLY A 214 -7.72 2.62 9.41
CA GLY A 214 -7.92 2.54 7.97
C GLY A 214 -8.75 3.68 7.42
N VAL A 215 -8.95 3.61 6.10
CA VAL A 215 -9.78 4.52 5.33
C VAL A 215 -10.56 3.77 4.26
N VAL A 216 -11.78 4.25 3.99
CA VAL A 216 -12.49 3.98 2.73
C VAL A 216 -12.55 5.31 1.97
N VAL A 217 -12.12 5.30 0.72
CA VAL A 217 -11.96 6.51 -0.09
C VAL A 217 -12.88 6.48 -1.30
N PHE A 218 -13.55 7.59 -1.52
CA PHE A 218 -14.40 7.85 -2.68
C PHE A 218 -13.81 9.00 -3.50
N VAL A 219 -14.01 8.93 -4.80
CA VAL A 219 -13.71 10.00 -5.76
C VAL A 219 -14.98 10.28 -6.56
N ASP A 220 -15.43 11.53 -6.57
CA ASP A 220 -16.69 11.93 -7.21
C ASP A 220 -17.91 11.10 -6.76
N GLY A 221 -17.93 10.69 -5.48
CA GLY A 221 -18.98 9.86 -4.89
C GLY A 221 -18.97 8.38 -5.27
N GLU A 222 -17.95 7.94 -6.02
CA GLU A 222 -17.74 6.54 -6.40
C GLU A 222 -16.53 5.96 -5.68
N LEU A 223 -16.58 4.68 -5.36
CA LEU A 223 -15.57 4.03 -4.53
C LEU A 223 -14.23 3.87 -5.26
N ALA A 224 -13.18 4.49 -4.72
CA ALA A 224 -11.81 4.32 -5.18
C ALA A 224 -11.11 3.13 -4.51
N GLY A 225 -11.35 2.90 -3.22
CA GLY A 225 -10.78 1.75 -2.51
C GLY A 225 -10.74 1.92 -1.01
N CYS A 226 -10.04 1.02 -0.35
CA CYS A 226 -9.78 1.10 1.08
C CYS A 226 -8.37 0.62 1.41
N GLU A 227 -7.87 1.02 2.58
CA GLU A 227 -6.65 0.49 3.16
C GLU A 227 -6.79 0.42 4.68
N MET A 228 -6.45 -0.72 5.27
CA MET A 228 -6.64 -0.99 6.70
C MET A 228 -5.44 -1.74 7.27
N ILE A 229 -5.02 -1.35 8.48
CA ILE A 229 -3.96 -1.99 9.27
C ILE A 229 -4.59 -2.44 10.60
N SER A 230 -4.25 -3.63 11.08
CA SER A 230 -4.90 -4.20 12.28
C SER A 230 -4.64 -3.39 13.56
N ARG A 231 -3.62 -2.54 13.58
CA ARG A 231 -3.21 -1.75 14.76
C ARG A 231 -3.22 -0.26 14.48
N ASN A 232 -3.74 0.51 15.43
CA ASN A 232 -3.87 1.95 15.33
C ASN A 232 -2.51 2.67 15.28
N GLN A 233 -1.52 2.31 16.12
CA GLN A 233 -0.25 3.02 16.18
C GLN A 233 0.56 2.91 14.86
N PRO A 234 0.76 1.71 14.26
CA PRO A 234 1.37 1.60 12.94
C PRO A 234 0.56 2.33 11.85
N TYR A 235 -0.79 2.29 11.92
CA TYR A 235 -1.63 3.04 10.98
C TYR A 235 -1.37 4.56 11.07
N LEU A 236 -1.29 5.11 12.28
CA LEU A 236 -1.03 6.54 12.49
C LEU A 236 0.27 6.99 11.81
N ARG A 237 1.32 6.16 11.85
CA ARG A 237 2.59 6.41 11.14
C ARG A 237 2.47 6.36 9.61
N CYS A 238 1.48 5.64 9.10
CA CYS A 238 1.28 5.47 7.66
C CYS A 238 0.15 6.36 7.09
N HIS A 239 -0.66 7.00 7.95
CA HIS A 239 -1.86 7.72 7.55
C HIS A 239 -1.61 8.74 6.42
N GLU A 240 -0.64 9.63 6.59
CA GLU A 240 -0.35 10.65 5.58
C GLU A 240 0.07 10.06 4.23
N LYS A 241 0.94 9.03 4.22
CA LYS A 241 1.35 8.39 2.97
C LYS A 241 0.19 7.66 2.29
N ILE A 242 -0.73 7.06 3.07
CA ILE A 242 -1.95 6.45 2.55
C ILE A 242 -2.84 7.53 1.91
N ILE A 243 -3.12 8.64 2.58
CA ILE A 243 -3.91 9.73 2.01
C ILE A 243 -3.25 10.30 0.74
N LYS A 244 -1.95 10.60 0.78
CA LYS A 244 -1.20 11.09 -0.39
C LYS A 244 -1.32 10.17 -1.59
N SER A 245 -1.31 8.83 -1.38
CA SER A 245 -1.40 7.85 -2.45
C SER A 245 -2.75 7.85 -3.19
N PHE A 246 -3.84 8.21 -2.52
CA PHE A 246 -5.14 8.42 -3.13
C PHE A 246 -5.26 9.80 -3.80
N CYS A 247 -4.63 10.84 -3.22
CA CYS A 247 -4.77 12.21 -3.68
C CYS A 247 -3.94 12.53 -4.93
N ILE A 248 -2.74 11.95 -5.06
CA ILE A 248 -1.77 12.32 -6.09
C ILE A 248 -2.35 12.22 -7.52
N ASP A 249 -3.19 11.23 -7.79
CA ASP A 249 -3.80 11.06 -9.11
C ASP A 249 -4.85 12.14 -9.45
N LEU A 250 -5.28 12.96 -8.48
CA LEU A 250 -6.44 13.84 -8.58
C LEU A 250 -6.13 15.34 -8.50
N LEU A 251 -4.90 15.71 -8.14
CA LEU A 251 -4.52 17.12 -7.88
C LEU A 251 -4.70 18.07 -9.07
N HIS A 252 -4.77 17.54 -10.30
CA HIS A 252 -5.02 18.32 -11.52
C HIS A 252 -6.50 18.66 -11.71
N ARG A 253 -7.41 18.01 -10.96
CA ARG A 253 -8.85 18.24 -11.09
C ARG A 253 -9.22 19.56 -10.43
N LYS A 254 -10.13 20.30 -11.08
CA LYS A 254 -10.69 21.50 -10.48
C LYS A 254 -11.69 21.13 -9.39
N ILE A 255 -11.62 21.84 -8.27
CA ILE A 255 -12.62 21.72 -7.21
C ILE A 255 -13.91 22.40 -7.72
N GLU A 256 -14.98 21.62 -7.88
CA GLU A 256 -16.29 22.10 -8.33
C GLU A 256 -17.14 22.53 -7.12
N LYS A 257 -18.15 23.38 -7.38
CA LYS A 257 -19.01 23.90 -6.30
C LYS A 257 -20.02 22.86 -5.76
N GLU A 258 -20.39 21.88 -6.57
CA GLU A 258 -21.27 20.77 -6.19
C GLU A 258 -20.49 19.47 -6.29
N GLU A 259 -19.94 19.05 -5.16
CA GLU A 259 -19.14 17.83 -5.06
C GLU A 259 -20.03 16.65 -4.67
N LYS A 260 -19.88 15.54 -5.39
CA LYS A 260 -20.51 14.28 -5.01
C LYS A 260 -19.72 13.69 -3.86
N THR A 261 -20.37 13.52 -2.71
CA THR A 261 -19.75 12.90 -1.53
C THR A 261 -19.90 11.39 -1.54
N GLY A 262 -18.97 10.71 -0.90
CA GLY A 262 -19.09 9.29 -0.60
C GLY A 262 -20.28 9.00 0.31
N SER A 263 -20.65 7.73 0.43
CA SER A 263 -21.76 7.26 1.26
C SER A 263 -21.30 6.12 2.17
N LEU A 264 -21.67 6.19 3.44
CA LEU A 264 -21.39 5.12 4.39
C LEU A 264 -22.08 3.80 3.98
N ASP A 265 -23.28 3.87 3.42
CA ASP A 265 -23.99 2.68 2.96
C ASP A 265 -23.26 2.05 1.76
N LYS A 266 -22.84 2.85 0.77
CA LYS A 266 -22.02 2.36 -0.34
C LYS A 266 -20.70 1.73 0.15
N ALA A 267 -20.06 2.33 1.17
CA ALA A 267 -18.85 1.77 1.77
C ALA A 267 -19.11 0.39 2.38
N LYS A 268 -20.16 0.28 3.20
CA LYS A 268 -20.54 -0.98 3.85
C LYS A 268 -20.91 -2.05 2.81
N ASP A 269 -21.75 -1.72 1.84
CA ASP A 269 -22.18 -2.64 0.78
C ASP A 269 -20.98 -3.22 0.01
N TRP A 270 -19.99 -2.37 -0.32
CA TRP A 270 -18.80 -2.83 -1.02
C TRP A 270 -17.92 -3.69 -0.13
N LEU A 271 -17.71 -3.30 1.12
CA LEU A 271 -16.92 -4.05 2.08
C LEU A 271 -17.57 -5.40 2.40
N ASP A 272 -18.89 -5.47 2.53
CA ASP A 272 -19.64 -6.72 2.70
C ASP A 272 -19.55 -7.60 1.46
N SER A 273 -19.44 -7.00 0.27
CA SER A 273 -19.28 -7.77 -0.97
C SER A 273 -17.99 -8.58 -1.01
N ILE A 274 -16.96 -8.20 -0.24
CA ILE A 274 -15.65 -8.88 -0.16
C ILE A 274 -15.82 -10.37 0.21
N GLU A 275 -16.80 -10.71 1.03
CA GLU A 275 -17.13 -12.11 1.38
C GLU A 275 -17.37 -13.01 0.17
N LYS A 276 -17.76 -12.43 -0.96
CA LYS A 276 -18.09 -13.15 -2.21
C LYS A 276 -16.96 -13.08 -3.24
N TRP A 277 -15.84 -12.44 -2.89
CA TRP A 277 -14.72 -12.34 -3.81
C TRP A 277 -13.99 -13.68 -3.87
N LYS A 278 -13.44 -14.00 -5.04
CA LYS A 278 -12.52 -15.14 -5.14
C LYS A 278 -11.24 -14.81 -4.43
N SER A 279 -10.79 -15.69 -3.54
CA SER A 279 -9.51 -15.57 -2.86
C SER A 279 -8.57 -16.70 -3.25
N GLU A 280 -7.28 -16.36 -3.29
CA GLU A 280 -6.16 -17.30 -3.46
C GLU A 280 -5.14 -17.01 -2.37
N ARG A 281 -4.63 -18.06 -1.70
CA ARG A 281 -3.69 -17.97 -0.58
C ARG A 281 -2.30 -18.43 -1.03
N PHE A 282 -1.31 -17.61 -0.73
CA PHE A 282 0.10 -17.88 -1.00
C PHE A 282 0.90 -17.73 0.28
N LYS A 283 2.02 -18.43 0.40
CA LYS A 283 2.92 -18.23 1.53
C LYS A 283 3.54 -16.83 1.47
N SER A 284 3.43 -16.05 2.57
CA SER A 284 4.10 -14.76 2.67
C SER A 284 5.62 -14.92 2.68
N LEU A 285 6.33 -13.89 2.27
CA LEU A 285 7.80 -13.82 2.34
C LEU A 285 8.31 -13.77 3.78
N GLY A 286 7.54 -13.18 4.68
CA GLY A 286 7.78 -13.20 6.13
C GLY A 286 6.75 -14.04 6.85
N ILE A 287 6.25 -13.55 7.99
CA ILE A 287 5.23 -14.23 8.79
C ILE A 287 3.89 -14.22 8.09
N GLY A 288 3.16 -15.34 8.09
CA GLY A 288 1.78 -15.47 7.68
C GLY A 288 1.59 -15.86 6.22
N ASP A 289 0.45 -15.51 5.67
CA ASP A 289 0.02 -15.85 4.31
C ASP A 289 -0.49 -14.58 3.59
N ASP A 290 -0.16 -14.48 2.31
CA ASP A 290 -0.61 -13.44 1.40
C ASP A 290 -1.90 -13.89 0.70
N LEU A 291 -2.96 -13.12 0.87
CA LEU A 291 -4.27 -13.38 0.26
C LEU A 291 -4.45 -12.45 -0.94
N ARG A 292 -4.78 -13.02 -2.10
CA ARG A 292 -5.14 -12.28 -3.31
C ARG A 292 -6.63 -12.44 -3.58
N LEU A 293 -7.35 -11.31 -3.61
CA LEU A 293 -8.80 -11.28 -3.71
C LEU A 293 -9.21 -10.55 -4.98
N LYS A 294 -10.27 -11.04 -5.66
CA LYS A 294 -10.79 -10.39 -6.87
C LYS A 294 -12.28 -10.59 -7.07
N ASN A 295 -12.92 -9.55 -7.63
CA ASN A 295 -14.30 -9.60 -8.09
C ASN A 295 -14.50 -8.64 -9.28
N GLY A 296 -14.49 -9.17 -10.49
CA GLY A 296 -14.57 -8.36 -11.70
C GLY A 296 -13.37 -7.40 -11.84
N VAL A 297 -13.64 -6.09 -11.83
CA VAL A 297 -12.62 -5.04 -11.91
C VAL A 297 -12.00 -4.70 -10.56
N SER A 298 -12.66 -5.05 -9.45
CA SER A 298 -12.15 -4.85 -8.11
C SER A 298 -11.20 -5.97 -7.72
N HIS A 299 -10.10 -5.64 -7.08
CA HIS A 299 -9.23 -6.62 -6.44
C HIS A 299 -8.63 -6.06 -5.15
N GLY A 300 -8.00 -6.93 -4.39
CA GLY A 300 -7.30 -6.56 -3.18
C GLY A 300 -6.25 -7.58 -2.79
N ASN A 301 -5.43 -7.22 -1.85
CA ASN A 301 -4.52 -8.12 -1.19
C ASN A 301 -4.59 -7.93 0.33
N ALA A 302 -4.33 -9.01 1.06
CA ALA A 302 -4.28 -8.97 2.50
C ALA A 302 -3.14 -9.85 3.03
N LEU A 303 -2.57 -9.45 4.16
CA LEU A 303 -1.66 -10.29 4.94
C LEU A 303 -2.40 -10.88 6.13
N LEU A 304 -2.49 -12.21 6.18
CA LEU A 304 -3.02 -12.97 7.30
C LEU A 304 -1.89 -13.49 8.16
N ALA A 305 -1.84 -13.14 9.43
CA ALA A 305 -0.88 -13.69 10.40
C ALA A 305 -1.56 -13.89 11.77
N ASP A 306 -1.27 -15.01 12.44
CA ASP A 306 -1.87 -15.39 13.73
C ASP A 306 -3.40 -15.24 13.70
N GLU A 307 -4.06 -15.84 12.69
CA GLU A 307 -5.52 -15.80 12.45
C GLU A 307 -6.12 -14.39 12.32
N THR A 308 -5.28 -13.36 12.15
CA THR A 308 -5.68 -11.96 12.04
C THR A 308 -5.24 -11.37 10.70
N ILE A 309 -6.13 -10.66 10.02
CA ILE A 309 -5.74 -9.83 8.88
C ILE A 309 -4.95 -8.63 9.41
N VAL A 310 -3.64 -8.65 9.17
CA VAL A 310 -2.69 -7.61 9.63
C VAL A 310 -2.79 -6.35 8.78
N HIS A 311 -2.94 -6.54 7.47
CA HIS A 311 -3.10 -5.47 6.49
C HIS A 311 -4.08 -5.90 5.40
N PHE A 312 -4.88 -4.98 4.92
CA PHE A 312 -5.72 -5.15 3.74
C PHE A 312 -5.73 -3.87 2.90
N VAL A 313 -5.48 -4.01 1.62
CA VAL A 313 -5.72 -2.97 0.62
C VAL A 313 -6.69 -3.50 -0.42
N GLY A 314 -7.77 -2.76 -0.66
CA GLY A 314 -8.78 -3.06 -1.65
C GLY A 314 -8.93 -1.91 -2.64
N PHE A 315 -8.99 -2.25 -3.93
CA PHE A 315 -9.12 -1.31 -5.03
C PHE A 315 -10.53 -1.39 -5.62
N GLY A 316 -11.23 -0.26 -5.60
CA GLY A 316 -12.54 -0.11 -6.22
C GLY A 316 -12.43 0.19 -7.72
N PRO A 317 -13.58 0.14 -8.45
CA PRO A 317 -13.60 0.39 -9.90
C PRO A 317 -13.05 1.77 -10.28
N GLN A 318 -13.32 2.78 -9.46
CA GLN A 318 -12.95 4.18 -9.73
C GLN A 318 -11.44 4.42 -9.75
N VAL A 319 -10.62 3.54 -9.19
CA VAL A 319 -9.17 3.70 -9.18
C VAL A 319 -8.56 3.73 -10.58
N LEU A 320 -9.20 3.09 -11.57
CA LEU A 320 -8.73 3.05 -12.96
C LEU A 320 -9.15 4.26 -13.79
N GLU A 321 -10.20 4.96 -13.39
CA GLU A 321 -10.77 6.10 -14.12
C GLU A 321 -10.06 7.43 -13.82
N ASN A 322 -9.12 7.43 -12.86
CA ASN A 322 -8.39 8.61 -12.37
C ASN A 322 -7.09 8.91 -13.12
#